data_71c2cbd5df4ee3aa6ca5c42ba25a1025
#
_entry.id   71c2cbd5df4ee3aa6ca5c42ba25a1025
#
_cell.length_a   1.000
_cell.length_b   1.000
_cell.length_c   1.000
_cell.angle_alpha   90.00
_cell.angle_beta   90.00
_cell.angle_gamma   90.00
#
_symmetry.space_group_name_H-M   'P 1'
#
loop_
_entity.id
_entity.type
_entity.pdbx_description
1 polymer ?
#
loop_
_entity_poly.entity_id
_entity_poly.type
_entity_poly.pdbx_seq_one_letter_code
_entity_poly.pdbx_strand_id
1 'polypeptide(L)'
;MTHSIYPALRFKKNAKTALQWYCSIFPNSQIMQEHDTALKVQFAGVPFMGINGGPPFTPNPSISFMVICESRTEIDEYWKQLIDAGFARMELGQYPWSDYYGWLQDQHSFNWQLYLGKLSDVNQQKIVPTLMYCGSYQGQCLAALNFYQTLFKNFQSQGVLKYSEGEYVGQVKHAQFTANDLTLMAMDSGIQQNFEFSEAVSLVIECKDQAEIDYYWNAITLHGTEDQCSWCKDQFGVSWQIVPQNLWEILTNNPHALTALFKMKN
;
A
#
# COMPACT_ATOMS: atom_id res chain seq x y z
N MET A 1 -9.40 3.61 -15.89
CA MET A 1 -10.15 2.94 -14.81
C MET A 1 -9.86 3.69 -13.54
N THR A 2 -10.86 4.11 -12.80
CA THR A 2 -10.68 4.74 -11.48
C THR A 2 -10.61 3.63 -10.47
N HIS A 3 -9.41 3.36 -9.95
CA HIS A 3 -9.25 2.42 -8.84
C HIS A 3 -9.99 2.97 -7.62
N SER A 4 -10.88 2.20 -7.04
CA SER A 4 -11.55 2.58 -5.79
C SER A 4 -10.69 2.30 -4.56
N ILE A 5 -9.54 1.61 -4.72
CA ILE A 5 -8.56 1.34 -3.67
C ILE A 5 -7.20 1.86 -4.11
N TYR A 6 -6.47 2.51 -3.19
CA TYR A 6 -5.10 2.94 -3.42
C TYR A 6 -4.34 3.16 -2.09
N PRO A 7 -2.99 3.09 -2.09
CA PRO A 7 -2.21 3.32 -0.89
C PRO A 7 -2.16 4.80 -0.49
N ALA A 8 -2.12 5.04 0.81
CA ALA A 8 -1.82 6.32 1.41
C ALA A 8 -0.53 6.27 2.22
N LEU A 9 0.32 7.27 2.02
CA LEU A 9 1.62 7.46 2.65
C LEU A 9 1.52 8.59 3.66
N ARG A 10 1.86 8.34 4.93
CA ARG A 10 1.83 9.36 5.97
C ARG A 10 3.21 9.99 6.16
N PHE A 11 3.24 11.30 6.15
CA PHE A 11 4.42 12.13 6.35
C PHE A 11 4.23 13.04 7.57
N LYS A 12 5.33 13.45 8.20
CA LYS A 12 5.25 14.41 9.31
C LYS A 12 4.73 15.78 8.85
N LYS A 13 5.38 16.40 7.85
CA LYS A 13 5.01 17.71 7.28
C LYS A 13 5.52 17.93 5.86
N ASN A 14 6.13 16.95 5.23
CA ASN A 14 6.85 17.09 3.96
C ASN A 14 6.24 16.27 2.82
N ALA A 15 4.94 15.92 2.90
CA ALA A 15 4.28 15.12 1.88
C ALA A 15 4.49 15.71 0.46
N LYS A 16 4.24 16.99 0.26
CA LYS A 16 4.35 17.62 -1.07
C LYS A 16 5.75 17.45 -1.66
N THR A 17 6.80 17.77 -0.92
CA THR A 17 8.18 17.66 -1.38
C THR A 17 8.55 16.20 -1.68
N ALA A 18 8.15 15.27 -0.80
CA ALA A 18 8.38 13.84 -1.00
C ALA A 18 7.65 13.31 -2.24
N LEU A 19 6.36 13.67 -2.41
CA LEU A 19 5.57 13.23 -3.56
C LEU A 19 6.09 13.83 -4.88
N GLN A 20 6.55 15.08 -4.88
CA GLN A 20 7.22 15.68 -6.05
C GLN A 20 8.51 14.94 -6.39
N TRP A 21 9.28 14.52 -5.39
CA TRP A 21 10.47 13.72 -5.61
C TRP A 21 10.13 12.36 -6.24
N TYR A 22 9.10 11.63 -5.75
CA TYR A 22 8.66 10.39 -6.40
C TYR A 22 8.14 10.64 -7.81
N CYS A 23 7.44 11.75 -8.07
CA CYS A 23 7.02 12.10 -9.42
C CYS A 23 8.21 12.35 -10.38
N SER A 24 9.36 12.77 -9.87
CA SER A 24 10.57 12.92 -10.70
C SER A 24 11.27 11.59 -11.01
N ILE A 25 11.02 10.56 -10.20
CA ILE A 25 11.60 9.22 -10.37
C ILE A 25 10.76 8.36 -11.33
N PHE A 26 9.45 8.32 -11.10
CA PHE A 26 8.56 7.46 -11.86
C PHE A 26 7.94 8.20 -13.04
N PRO A 27 8.06 7.69 -14.29
CA PRO A 27 7.40 8.30 -15.45
C PRO A 27 5.87 8.23 -15.30
N ASN A 28 5.16 9.06 -16.07
CA ASN A 28 3.70 9.15 -16.02
C ASN A 28 3.18 9.38 -14.59
N SER A 29 3.83 10.32 -13.88
CA SER A 29 3.52 10.68 -12.49
C SER A 29 3.20 12.15 -12.36
N GLN A 30 2.19 12.49 -11.55
CA GLN A 30 1.77 13.85 -11.31
C GLN A 30 0.96 14.01 -10.03
N ILE A 31 1.00 15.20 -9.44
CA ILE A 31 0.06 15.57 -8.39
C ILE A 31 -1.29 15.88 -9.05
N MET A 32 -2.32 15.16 -8.65
CA MET A 32 -3.67 15.25 -9.20
C MET A 32 -4.52 16.28 -8.47
N GLN A 33 -4.43 16.30 -7.14
CA GLN A 33 -5.17 17.19 -6.25
C GLN A 33 -4.31 17.53 -5.04
N GLU A 34 -4.42 18.74 -4.57
CA GLU A 34 -3.65 19.25 -3.43
C GLU A 34 -4.57 19.95 -2.44
N HIS A 35 -4.42 19.59 -1.17
CA HIS A 35 -4.99 20.24 0.00
C HIS A 35 -3.90 20.38 1.06
N ASP A 36 -4.06 21.26 2.04
CA ASP A 36 -3.05 21.53 3.08
C ASP A 36 -2.57 20.29 3.83
N THR A 37 -3.48 19.33 4.07
CA THR A 37 -3.21 18.12 4.86
C THR A 37 -3.04 16.86 4.02
N ALA A 38 -3.44 16.86 2.76
CA ALA A 38 -3.39 15.67 1.91
C ALA A 38 -3.20 16.03 0.43
N LEU A 39 -2.55 15.15 -0.30
CA LEU A 39 -2.36 15.27 -1.75
C LEU A 39 -2.75 13.95 -2.42
N LYS A 40 -3.55 14.01 -3.48
CA LYS A 40 -3.76 12.88 -4.38
C LYS A 40 -2.73 12.94 -5.49
N VAL A 41 -2.02 11.87 -5.71
CA VAL A 41 -0.93 11.77 -6.67
C VAL A 41 -1.06 10.48 -7.46
N GLN A 42 -0.50 10.47 -8.65
CA GLN A 42 -0.33 9.27 -9.45
C GLN A 42 1.16 9.01 -9.62
N PHE A 43 1.62 7.78 -9.36
CA PHE A 43 2.97 7.30 -9.66
C PHE A 43 2.91 6.21 -10.71
N ALA A 44 3.56 6.40 -11.84
CA ALA A 44 3.55 5.46 -12.97
C ALA A 44 2.13 4.95 -13.32
N GLY A 45 1.14 5.83 -13.29
CA GLY A 45 -0.26 5.49 -13.56
C GLY A 45 -1.05 4.94 -12.37
N VAL A 46 -0.41 4.63 -11.24
CA VAL A 46 -1.06 4.10 -10.03
C VAL A 46 -1.40 5.24 -9.06
N PRO A 47 -2.66 5.34 -8.58
CA PRO A 47 -3.03 6.38 -7.63
C PRO A 47 -2.43 6.13 -6.24
N PHE A 48 -2.07 7.21 -5.57
CA PHE A 48 -1.60 7.27 -4.19
C PHE A 48 -2.17 8.50 -3.49
N MET A 49 -2.14 8.50 -2.17
CA MET A 49 -2.39 9.68 -1.37
C MET A 49 -1.18 9.95 -0.45
N GLY A 50 -0.77 11.19 -0.32
CA GLY A 50 0.14 11.62 0.72
C GLY A 50 -0.61 12.40 1.79
N ILE A 51 -0.36 12.12 3.06
CA ILE A 51 -1.03 12.76 4.20
C ILE A 51 0.03 13.40 5.09
N ASN A 52 -0.16 14.68 5.41
CA ASN A 52 0.65 15.39 6.39
C ASN A 52 0.02 15.30 7.79
N GLY A 53 0.85 15.02 8.81
CA GLY A 53 0.45 15.10 10.21
C GLY A 53 -0.05 13.78 10.80
N GLY A 54 -0.70 13.90 11.96
CA GLY A 54 -1.07 12.78 12.81
C GLY A 54 0.06 12.29 13.72
N PRO A 55 -0.15 11.21 14.49
CA PRO A 55 0.88 10.60 15.31
C PRO A 55 2.11 10.20 14.48
N PRO A 56 3.31 10.21 15.07
CA PRO A 56 4.55 9.88 14.36
C PRO A 56 4.67 8.37 14.16
N PHE A 57 4.03 7.84 13.13
CA PHE A 57 4.25 6.47 12.68
C PHE A 57 5.43 6.41 11.72
N THR A 58 6.28 5.41 11.91
CA THR A 58 7.42 5.16 11.02
C THR A 58 7.05 4.06 10.03
N PRO A 59 7.21 4.29 8.72
CA PRO A 59 7.08 3.23 7.73
C PRO A 59 8.05 2.08 8.03
N ASN A 60 7.62 0.87 7.76
CA ASN A 60 8.42 -0.33 7.95
C ASN A 60 8.14 -1.33 6.81
N PRO A 61 8.86 -2.44 6.71
CA PRO A 61 8.72 -3.38 5.59
C PRO A 61 7.41 -4.16 5.51
N SER A 62 6.51 -4.05 6.51
CA SER A 62 5.22 -4.77 6.47
C SER A 62 4.35 -4.37 5.28
N ILE A 63 4.49 -3.12 4.82
CA ILE A 63 3.95 -2.70 3.52
C ILE A 63 5.09 -2.11 2.70
N SER A 64 5.29 -2.67 1.53
CA SER A 64 6.27 -2.23 0.53
C SER A 64 5.61 -2.07 -0.83
N PHE A 65 6.31 -1.48 -1.78
CA PHE A 65 5.83 -1.26 -3.14
C PHE A 65 6.74 -1.99 -4.12
N MET A 66 6.20 -3.03 -4.76
CA MET A 66 6.94 -3.75 -5.79
C MET A 66 6.80 -3.01 -7.11
N VAL A 67 7.93 -2.58 -7.66
CA VAL A 67 8.04 -1.92 -8.96
C VAL A 67 8.44 -2.95 -9.99
N ILE A 68 7.54 -3.24 -10.92
CA ILE A 68 7.80 -4.19 -11.99
C ILE A 68 8.54 -3.48 -13.12
N CYS A 69 9.72 -3.94 -13.45
CA CYS A 69 10.57 -3.40 -14.49
C CYS A 69 10.82 -4.45 -15.57
N GLU A 70 10.75 -4.04 -16.83
CA GLU A 70 10.92 -4.96 -17.96
C GLU A 70 12.37 -5.00 -18.47
N SER A 71 13.27 -4.23 -17.86
CA SER A 71 14.70 -4.28 -18.14
C SER A 71 15.56 -4.04 -16.90
N ARG A 72 16.79 -4.56 -16.93
CA ARG A 72 17.78 -4.30 -15.87
C ARG A 72 18.15 -2.82 -15.79
N THR A 73 18.30 -2.16 -16.93
CA THR A 73 18.62 -0.72 -17.00
C THR A 73 17.58 0.12 -16.26
N GLU A 74 16.30 -0.19 -16.42
CA GLU A 74 15.22 0.50 -15.70
C GLU A 74 15.33 0.29 -14.19
N ILE A 75 15.67 -0.92 -13.75
CA ILE A 75 15.91 -1.22 -12.31
C ILE A 75 17.10 -0.42 -11.81
N ASP A 76 18.22 -0.40 -12.52
CA ASP A 76 19.42 0.33 -12.13
C ASP A 76 19.16 1.83 -11.97
N GLU A 77 18.36 2.41 -12.88
CA GLU A 77 17.97 3.83 -12.82
C GLU A 77 17.10 4.14 -11.62
N TYR A 78 16.08 3.31 -11.31
CA TYR A 78 15.26 3.48 -10.11
C TYR A 78 16.04 3.23 -8.83
N TRP A 79 16.85 2.17 -8.81
CA TRP A 79 17.68 1.85 -7.64
C TRP A 79 18.58 3.02 -7.28
N LYS A 80 19.30 3.56 -8.24
CA LYS A 80 20.21 4.69 -8.03
C LYS A 80 19.52 5.90 -7.42
N GLN A 81 18.30 6.19 -7.80
CA GLN A 81 17.56 7.34 -7.30
C GLN A 81 16.91 7.08 -5.93
N LEU A 82 16.31 5.88 -5.75
CA LEU A 82 15.58 5.55 -4.54
C LEU A 82 16.48 5.23 -3.34
N ILE A 83 17.71 4.71 -3.60
CA ILE A 83 18.68 4.36 -2.54
C ILE A 83 19.40 5.58 -1.96
N ASP A 84 19.34 6.73 -2.65
CA ASP A 84 19.99 7.96 -2.20
C ASP A 84 19.46 8.38 -0.83
N ALA A 85 20.38 8.53 0.16
CA ALA A 85 20.07 8.72 1.57
C ALA A 85 19.14 7.64 2.20
N GLY A 86 19.01 6.48 1.53
CA GLY A 86 18.36 5.28 2.00
C GLY A 86 19.34 4.14 2.33
N PHE A 87 18.86 2.92 2.35
CA PHE A 87 19.73 1.74 2.49
C PHE A 87 19.12 0.49 1.86
N ALA A 88 19.95 -0.43 1.39
CA ALA A 88 19.52 -1.72 0.88
C ALA A 88 19.11 -2.66 2.02
N ARG A 89 17.93 -3.26 1.89
CA ARG A 89 17.50 -4.41 2.71
C ARG A 89 17.96 -5.73 2.09
N MET A 90 17.88 -5.78 0.76
CA MET A 90 18.45 -6.84 -0.06
C MET A 90 19.14 -6.15 -1.25
N GLU A 91 20.42 -6.42 -1.39
CA GLU A 91 21.24 -5.82 -2.45
C GLU A 91 20.67 -6.16 -3.83
N LEU A 92 20.90 -5.27 -4.79
CA LEU A 92 20.50 -5.49 -6.17
C LEU A 92 21.32 -6.63 -6.79
N GLY A 93 20.63 -7.69 -7.24
CA GLY A 93 21.30 -8.87 -7.76
C GLY A 93 20.35 -9.98 -8.20
N GLN A 94 20.93 -11.15 -8.50
CA GLN A 94 20.17 -12.35 -8.85
C GLN A 94 19.80 -13.13 -7.57
N TYR A 95 18.57 -13.62 -7.53
CA TYR A 95 18.02 -14.41 -6.43
C TYR A 95 17.34 -15.68 -6.98
N PRO A 96 17.11 -16.73 -6.17
CA PRO A 96 16.45 -17.96 -6.63
C PRO A 96 15.07 -17.77 -7.27
N TRP A 97 14.41 -16.65 -7.01
CA TRP A 97 13.07 -16.31 -7.51
C TRP A 97 13.05 -15.20 -8.53
N SER A 98 14.19 -14.57 -8.84
CA SER A 98 14.26 -13.47 -9.80
C SER A 98 15.66 -13.35 -10.40
N ASP A 99 15.73 -13.14 -11.70
CA ASP A 99 16.99 -12.88 -12.41
C ASP A 99 17.62 -11.54 -12.06
N TYR A 100 16.82 -10.58 -11.55
CA TYR A 100 17.31 -9.29 -11.08
C TYR A 100 16.29 -8.65 -10.12
N TYR A 101 16.69 -8.49 -8.88
CA TYR A 101 15.84 -8.00 -7.80
C TYR A 101 16.65 -7.22 -6.79
N GLY A 102 16.03 -6.25 -6.12
CA GLY A 102 16.57 -5.58 -4.96
C GLY A 102 15.45 -5.02 -4.09
N TRP A 103 15.70 -4.90 -2.80
CA TRP A 103 14.78 -4.31 -1.82
C TRP A 103 15.50 -3.23 -1.04
N LEU A 104 14.95 -2.03 -1.01
CA LEU A 104 15.53 -0.88 -0.32
C LEU A 104 14.50 -0.16 0.54
N GLN A 105 14.99 0.59 1.49
CA GLN A 105 14.26 1.65 2.17
C GLN A 105 14.81 3.00 1.70
N ASP A 106 13.90 3.90 1.27
CA ASP A 106 14.28 5.22 0.79
C ASP A 106 14.51 6.25 1.92
N GLN A 107 14.89 7.47 1.56
CA GLN A 107 15.10 8.60 2.48
C GLN A 107 13.87 8.99 3.30
N HIS A 108 12.68 8.60 2.88
CA HIS A 108 11.41 8.82 3.59
C HIS A 108 10.96 7.61 4.40
N SER A 109 11.80 6.59 4.49
CA SER A 109 11.56 5.31 5.19
C SER A 109 10.52 4.39 4.52
N PHE A 110 10.05 4.70 3.32
CA PHE A 110 9.19 3.77 2.56
C PHE A 110 10.03 2.68 1.90
N ASN A 111 9.40 1.53 1.70
CA ASN A 111 10.07 0.32 1.26
C ASN A 111 9.70 -0.01 -0.18
N TRP A 112 10.71 -0.14 -1.04
CA TRP A 112 10.58 -0.40 -2.47
C TRP A 112 11.27 -1.70 -2.84
N GLN A 113 10.59 -2.54 -3.60
CA GLN A 113 11.13 -3.77 -4.18
C GLN A 113 11.20 -3.58 -5.69
N LEU A 114 12.37 -3.65 -6.28
CA LEU A 114 12.55 -3.56 -7.72
C LEU A 114 12.67 -4.98 -8.27
N TYR A 115 11.80 -5.33 -9.22
CA TYR A 115 11.68 -6.69 -9.72
C TYR A 115 11.72 -6.72 -11.25
N LEU A 116 12.60 -7.55 -11.82
CA LEU A 116 12.63 -7.81 -13.25
C LEU A 116 11.50 -8.77 -13.61
N GLY A 117 10.48 -8.26 -14.30
CA GLY A 117 9.28 -9.01 -14.66
C GLY A 117 8.55 -8.39 -15.83
N LYS A 118 7.34 -8.87 -16.10
CA LYS A 118 6.48 -8.34 -17.17
C LYS A 118 5.30 -7.61 -16.60
N LEU A 119 4.98 -6.45 -17.15
CA LEU A 119 3.79 -5.69 -16.76
C LEU A 119 2.49 -6.47 -17.02
N SER A 120 2.47 -7.34 -18.03
CA SER A 120 1.34 -8.24 -18.30
C SER A 120 0.98 -9.15 -17.13
N ASP A 121 1.97 -9.52 -16.30
CA ASP A 121 1.76 -10.45 -15.17
C ASP A 121 1.10 -9.77 -13.97
N VAL A 122 1.05 -8.44 -13.97
CA VAL A 122 0.47 -7.60 -12.90
C VAL A 122 -0.62 -6.64 -13.44
N ASN A 123 -1.36 -7.05 -14.45
CA ASN A 123 -2.46 -6.28 -15.05
C ASN A 123 -2.03 -4.87 -15.53
N GLN A 124 -0.81 -4.72 -16.03
CA GLN A 124 -0.20 -3.45 -16.45
C GLN A 124 0.02 -2.44 -15.30
N GLN A 125 -0.07 -2.86 -14.04
CA GLN A 125 0.14 -2.02 -12.88
C GLN A 125 1.63 -1.97 -12.51
N LYS A 126 2.30 -0.84 -12.78
CA LYS A 126 3.74 -0.68 -12.60
C LYS A 126 4.20 -0.80 -11.15
N ILE A 127 3.42 -0.29 -10.20
CA ILE A 127 3.73 -0.29 -8.77
C ILE A 127 2.64 -1.06 -8.04
N VAL A 128 3.03 -2.15 -7.38
CA VAL A 128 2.10 -3.08 -6.71
C VAL A 128 2.33 -3.02 -5.20
N PRO A 129 1.33 -2.57 -4.41
CA PRO A 129 1.42 -2.65 -2.96
C PRO A 129 1.53 -4.10 -2.50
N THR A 130 2.48 -4.37 -1.61
CA THR A 130 2.80 -5.70 -1.11
C THR A 130 2.67 -5.73 0.40
N LEU A 131 1.78 -6.57 0.90
CA LEU A 131 1.47 -6.75 2.32
C LEU A 131 2.30 -7.92 2.86
N MET A 132 3.07 -7.72 3.93
CA MET A 132 3.83 -8.77 4.60
C MET A 132 3.32 -8.97 6.02
N TYR A 133 2.63 -10.07 6.23
CA TYR A 133 2.13 -10.48 7.54
C TYR A 133 3.29 -11.00 8.37
N CYS A 134 3.55 -10.36 9.51
CA CYS A 134 4.68 -10.63 10.38
C CYS A 134 4.38 -10.18 11.82
N GLY A 135 5.30 -10.41 12.74
CA GLY A 135 5.07 -10.11 14.16
C GLY A 135 3.89 -10.92 14.71
N SER A 136 2.92 -10.26 15.33
CA SER A 136 1.70 -10.89 15.87
C SER A 136 0.76 -11.43 14.77
N TYR A 137 0.94 -11.00 13.52
CA TYR A 137 0.15 -11.44 12.37
C TYR A 137 0.85 -12.47 11.49
N GLN A 138 1.98 -13.02 11.94
CA GLN A 138 2.69 -14.09 11.21
C GLN A 138 1.76 -15.29 10.95
N GLY A 139 1.74 -15.79 9.71
CA GLY A 139 0.90 -16.92 9.29
C GLY A 139 -0.56 -16.56 8.97
N GLN A 140 -0.93 -15.28 9.05
CA GLN A 140 -2.31 -14.83 8.83
C GLN A 140 -2.61 -14.46 7.38
N CYS A 141 -1.63 -14.48 6.48
CA CYS A 141 -1.82 -14.04 5.09
C CYS A 141 -2.97 -14.78 4.39
N LEU A 142 -3.04 -16.11 4.51
CA LEU A 142 -4.12 -16.88 3.87
C LEU A 142 -5.50 -16.54 4.43
N ALA A 143 -5.60 -16.33 5.75
CA ALA A 143 -6.85 -15.93 6.40
C ALA A 143 -7.28 -14.52 5.94
N ALA A 144 -6.32 -13.61 5.80
CA ALA A 144 -6.58 -12.26 5.27
C ALA A 144 -7.05 -12.29 3.82
N LEU A 145 -6.45 -13.10 2.95
CA LEU A 145 -6.90 -13.28 1.56
C LEU A 145 -8.33 -13.80 1.49
N ASN A 146 -8.69 -14.78 2.33
CA ASN A 146 -10.05 -15.30 2.41
C ASN A 146 -11.04 -14.22 2.87
N PHE A 147 -10.66 -13.39 3.83
CA PHE A 147 -11.46 -12.25 4.26
C PHE A 147 -11.63 -11.24 3.12
N TYR A 148 -10.55 -10.83 2.43
CA TYR A 148 -10.62 -9.89 1.32
C TYR A 148 -11.46 -10.41 0.15
N GLN A 149 -11.48 -11.72 -0.06
CA GLN A 149 -12.37 -12.35 -1.04
C GLN A 149 -13.85 -12.15 -0.70
N THR A 150 -14.20 -12.11 0.57
CA THR A 150 -15.59 -11.82 0.99
C THR A 150 -15.89 -10.32 1.01
N LEU A 151 -14.87 -9.50 1.27
CA LEU A 151 -15.00 -8.05 1.40
C LEU A 151 -15.14 -7.35 0.04
N PHE A 152 -14.31 -7.72 -0.95
CA PHE A 152 -14.25 -7.05 -2.24
C PHE A 152 -15.01 -7.82 -3.32
N LYS A 153 -16.06 -7.21 -3.87
CA LYS A 153 -16.93 -7.84 -4.89
C LYS A 153 -16.18 -8.29 -6.15
N ASN A 154 -15.13 -7.56 -6.54
CA ASN A 154 -14.30 -7.84 -7.72
C ASN A 154 -12.96 -8.47 -7.32
N PHE A 155 -12.92 -9.24 -6.24
CA PHE A 155 -11.72 -9.96 -5.85
C PHE A 155 -11.42 -11.10 -6.82
N GLN A 156 -10.15 -11.19 -7.26
CA GLN A 156 -9.66 -12.29 -8.07
C GLN A 156 -8.31 -12.75 -7.54
N SER A 157 -8.21 -14.00 -7.09
CA SER A 157 -6.93 -14.61 -6.77
C SER A 157 -6.19 -14.94 -8.07
N GLN A 158 -4.93 -14.49 -8.17
CA GLN A 158 -4.06 -14.74 -9.32
C GLN A 158 -2.94 -15.76 -9.01
N GLY A 159 -2.98 -16.33 -7.81
CA GLY A 159 -2.08 -17.38 -7.37
C GLY A 159 -1.65 -17.23 -5.92
N VAL A 160 -1.42 -18.37 -5.28
CA VAL A 160 -0.89 -18.47 -3.92
C VAL A 160 0.20 -19.53 -3.89
N LEU A 161 1.42 -19.11 -3.65
CA LEU A 161 2.59 -19.99 -3.43
C LEU A 161 2.81 -20.11 -1.92
N LYS A 162 3.03 -21.33 -1.44
CA LYS A 162 3.31 -21.59 -0.02
C LYS A 162 4.77 -22.00 0.18
N TYR A 163 5.28 -21.78 1.38
CA TYR A 163 6.56 -22.37 1.80
C TYR A 163 6.42 -23.90 1.80
N SER A 164 7.32 -24.59 1.10
CA SER A 164 7.36 -26.06 0.98
C SER A 164 8.24 -26.72 2.03
N GLU A 165 9.09 -25.94 2.71
CA GLU A 165 10.07 -26.42 3.68
C GLU A 165 10.39 -25.34 4.72
N GLY A 166 11.08 -25.72 5.79
CA GLY A 166 11.50 -24.82 6.85
C GLY A 166 10.45 -24.56 7.92
N GLU A 167 10.70 -23.59 8.78
CA GLU A 167 9.88 -23.26 9.95
C GLU A 167 8.46 -22.81 9.57
N TYR A 168 8.31 -22.13 8.43
CA TYR A 168 7.04 -21.53 7.99
C TYR A 168 6.31 -22.35 6.91
N VAL A 169 6.58 -23.66 6.85
CA VAL A 169 5.94 -24.57 5.88
C VAL A 169 4.42 -24.47 5.94
N GLY A 170 3.79 -24.34 4.76
CA GLY A 170 2.33 -24.17 4.61
C GLY A 170 1.83 -22.73 4.68
N GLN A 171 2.62 -21.79 5.22
CA GLN A 171 2.30 -20.36 5.18
C GLN A 171 2.50 -19.80 3.77
N VAL A 172 1.94 -18.62 3.50
CA VAL A 172 1.98 -17.99 2.17
C VAL A 172 3.35 -17.36 1.94
N LYS A 173 4.10 -17.92 0.99
CA LYS A 173 5.38 -17.36 0.53
C LYS A 173 5.18 -16.17 -0.41
N HIS A 174 4.16 -16.23 -1.25
CA HIS A 174 3.75 -15.16 -2.17
C HIS A 174 2.32 -15.40 -2.62
N ALA A 175 1.54 -14.34 -2.67
CA ALA A 175 0.22 -14.33 -3.29
C ALA A 175 0.06 -13.06 -4.11
N GLN A 176 -0.70 -13.17 -5.22
CA GLN A 176 -1.13 -12.05 -6.03
C GLN A 176 -2.64 -12.10 -6.20
N PHE A 177 -3.29 -10.95 -6.11
CA PHE A 177 -4.74 -10.83 -6.25
C PHE A 177 -5.12 -9.43 -6.72
N THR A 178 -6.35 -9.30 -7.22
CA THR A 178 -6.96 -7.99 -7.46
C THR A 178 -8.11 -7.76 -6.48
N ALA A 179 -8.25 -6.52 -6.04
CA ALA A 179 -9.36 -6.03 -5.23
C ALA A 179 -9.81 -4.68 -5.81
N ASN A 180 -11.06 -4.59 -6.26
CA ASN A 180 -11.61 -3.40 -6.92
C ASN A 180 -10.64 -2.78 -7.95
N ASP A 181 -10.16 -3.61 -8.87
CA ASP A 181 -9.22 -3.29 -9.96
C ASP A 181 -7.78 -2.94 -9.55
N LEU A 182 -7.46 -2.84 -8.25
CA LEU A 182 -6.07 -2.73 -7.80
C LEU A 182 -5.43 -4.11 -7.70
N THR A 183 -4.29 -4.30 -8.32
CA THR A 183 -3.43 -5.47 -8.08
C THR A 183 -2.66 -5.28 -6.79
N LEU A 184 -2.67 -6.30 -5.95
CA LEU A 184 -1.95 -6.34 -4.68
C LEU A 184 -1.18 -7.66 -4.59
N MET A 185 -0.10 -7.63 -3.83
CA MET A 185 0.63 -8.82 -3.42
C MET A 185 0.57 -8.98 -1.90
N ALA A 186 0.67 -10.22 -1.45
CA ALA A 186 0.69 -10.52 -0.02
C ALA A 186 1.59 -11.72 0.28
N MET A 187 2.15 -11.75 1.49
CA MET A 187 2.99 -12.86 1.96
C MET A 187 2.99 -12.93 3.49
N ASP A 188 3.29 -14.08 4.01
CA ASP A 188 3.80 -14.22 5.37
C ASP A 188 5.32 -14.05 5.34
N SER A 189 5.91 -13.46 6.37
CA SER A 189 7.36 -13.31 6.42
C SER A 189 8.06 -14.69 6.49
N GLY A 190 9.12 -14.85 5.71
CA GLY A 190 9.94 -16.07 5.72
C GLY A 190 10.96 -16.12 6.86
N ILE A 191 11.03 -15.09 7.69
CA ILE A 191 11.90 -14.96 8.86
C ILE A 191 11.15 -14.22 9.97
N GLN A 192 11.53 -14.45 11.21
CA GLN A 192 10.96 -13.71 12.33
C GLN A 192 11.26 -12.21 12.20
N GLN A 193 10.23 -11.39 12.42
CA GLN A 193 10.31 -9.93 12.40
C GLN A 193 9.91 -9.37 13.75
N ASN A 194 10.48 -8.20 14.10
CA ASN A 194 10.16 -7.46 15.31
C ASN A 194 9.26 -6.23 15.05
N PHE A 195 8.60 -6.20 13.92
CA PHE A 195 7.63 -5.17 13.53
C PHE A 195 6.39 -5.83 12.96
N GLU A 196 5.33 -5.06 12.84
CA GLU A 196 4.05 -5.43 12.25
C GLU A 196 3.48 -4.25 11.46
N PHE A 197 2.27 -4.37 10.92
CA PHE A 197 1.62 -3.28 10.18
C PHE A 197 1.58 -1.99 10.98
N SER A 198 1.85 -0.89 10.30
CA SER A 198 1.93 0.46 10.85
C SER A 198 1.01 1.40 10.07
N GLU A 199 0.39 2.35 10.74
CA GLU A 199 -0.44 3.38 10.10
C GLU A 199 0.34 4.38 9.24
N ALA A 200 1.67 4.22 9.14
CA ALA A 200 2.48 5.00 8.22
C ALA A 200 2.12 4.74 6.74
N VAL A 201 1.62 3.54 6.45
CA VAL A 201 1.01 3.18 5.18
C VAL A 201 -0.36 2.57 5.44
N SER A 202 -1.37 3.03 4.74
CA SER A 202 -2.73 2.51 4.79
C SER A 202 -3.28 2.32 3.37
N LEU A 203 -4.42 1.65 3.25
CA LEU A 203 -5.15 1.53 2.01
C LEU A 203 -6.43 2.37 2.08
N VAL A 204 -6.66 3.21 1.09
CA VAL A 204 -7.88 4.04 0.97
C VAL A 204 -8.89 3.29 0.15
N ILE A 205 -10.16 3.29 0.58
CA ILE A 205 -11.31 2.83 -0.20
C ILE A 205 -12.18 4.04 -0.49
N GLU A 206 -12.29 4.43 -1.76
CA GLU A 206 -13.23 5.47 -2.20
C GLU A 206 -14.60 4.85 -2.45
N CYS A 207 -15.59 5.28 -1.69
CA CYS A 207 -16.97 4.79 -1.74
C CYS A 207 -17.87 5.76 -2.50
N LYS A 208 -18.75 5.22 -3.34
CA LYS A 208 -19.67 6.03 -4.18
C LYS A 208 -20.80 6.66 -3.38
N ASP A 209 -21.24 6.02 -2.28
CA ASP A 209 -22.36 6.43 -1.46
C ASP A 209 -22.22 5.95 0.00
N GLN A 210 -23.12 6.40 0.87
CA GLN A 210 -23.13 6.05 2.29
C GLN A 210 -23.32 4.54 2.51
N ALA A 211 -24.11 3.87 1.71
CA ALA A 211 -24.33 2.43 1.87
C ALA A 211 -23.04 1.62 1.62
N GLU A 212 -22.19 2.09 0.71
CA GLU A 212 -20.89 1.47 0.48
C GLU A 212 -19.88 1.80 1.59
N ILE A 213 -19.92 3.02 2.15
CA ILE A 213 -19.15 3.39 3.36
C ILE A 213 -19.54 2.45 4.51
N ASP A 214 -20.83 2.34 4.80
CA ASP A 214 -21.35 1.50 5.89
C ASP A 214 -20.98 0.02 5.67
N TYR A 215 -21.02 -0.46 4.44
CA TYR A 215 -20.65 -1.82 4.09
C TYR A 215 -19.17 -2.12 4.43
N TYR A 216 -18.23 -1.32 3.93
CA TYR A 216 -16.81 -1.55 4.20
C TYR A 216 -16.47 -1.31 5.66
N TRP A 217 -17.01 -0.24 6.25
CA TRP A 217 -16.79 0.08 7.66
C TRP A 217 -17.20 -1.07 8.57
N ASN A 218 -18.45 -1.50 8.47
CA ASN A 218 -18.99 -2.56 9.31
C ASN A 218 -18.25 -3.90 9.10
N ALA A 219 -17.91 -4.24 7.85
CA ALA A 219 -17.21 -5.47 7.56
C ALA A 219 -15.78 -5.49 8.10
N ILE A 220 -15.05 -4.37 8.01
CA ILE A 220 -13.66 -4.27 8.46
C ILE A 220 -13.59 -4.19 9.99
N THR A 221 -14.48 -3.42 10.62
CA THR A 221 -14.45 -3.18 12.07
C THR A 221 -15.11 -4.29 12.88
N LEU A 222 -15.89 -5.19 12.26
CA LEU A 222 -16.58 -6.28 12.94
C LEU A 222 -15.65 -7.13 13.84
N HIS A 223 -14.43 -7.36 13.39
CA HIS A 223 -13.37 -8.07 14.13
C HIS A 223 -12.07 -7.28 14.19
N GLY A 224 -12.11 -6.05 13.69
CA GLY A 224 -11.01 -5.10 13.67
C GLY A 224 -11.13 -4.04 14.75
N THR A 225 -10.61 -2.85 14.48
CA THR A 225 -10.68 -1.71 15.40
C THR A 225 -11.07 -0.44 14.64
N GLU A 226 -11.94 0.34 15.25
CA GLU A 226 -12.29 1.68 14.78
C GLU A 226 -11.24 2.69 15.24
N ASP A 227 -10.98 3.70 14.41
CA ASP A 227 -10.18 4.86 14.78
C ASP A 227 -10.85 6.13 14.24
N GLN A 228 -10.28 7.29 14.54
CA GLN A 228 -10.85 8.59 14.16
C GLN A 228 -10.67 8.87 12.66
N CYS A 229 -11.48 9.79 12.12
CA CYS A 229 -11.28 10.36 10.79
C CYS A 229 -11.36 9.33 9.65
N SER A 230 -12.34 8.44 9.67
CA SER A 230 -12.52 7.38 8.66
C SER A 230 -11.43 6.30 8.65
N TRP A 231 -10.56 6.26 9.67
CA TRP A 231 -9.55 5.23 9.82
C TRP A 231 -10.11 4.04 10.60
N CYS A 232 -9.71 2.87 10.17
CA CYS A 232 -9.95 1.61 10.89
C CYS A 232 -8.82 0.62 10.59
N LYS A 233 -8.73 -0.42 11.38
CA LYS A 233 -7.84 -1.57 11.11
C LYS A 233 -8.68 -2.82 10.97
N ASP A 234 -8.33 -3.68 10.04
CA ASP A 234 -8.91 -5.01 9.99
C ASP A 234 -8.32 -5.91 11.09
N GLN A 235 -8.89 -7.08 11.26
CA GLN A 235 -8.46 -8.07 12.24
C GLN A 235 -7.03 -8.60 12.02
N PHE A 236 -6.42 -8.28 10.90
CA PHE A 236 -5.06 -8.66 10.52
C PHE A 236 -4.06 -7.50 10.64
N GLY A 237 -4.50 -6.36 11.18
CA GLY A 237 -3.69 -5.19 11.48
C GLY A 237 -3.47 -4.22 10.33
N VAL A 238 -3.99 -4.50 9.13
CA VAL A 238 -3.89 -3.58 8.00
C VAL A 238 -4.79 -2.36 8.24
N SER A 239 -4.22 -1.18 8.06
CA SER A 239 -4.93 0.10 8.22
C SER A 239 -5.66 0.49 6.94
N TRP A 240 -6.92 0.88 7.09
CA TRP A 240 -7.83 1.30 6.03
C TRP A 240 -8.35 2.71 6.28
N GLN A 241 -8.68 3.42 5.20
CA GLN A 241 -9.40 4.68 5.23
C GLN A 241 -10.63 4.55 4.32
N ILE A 242 -11.82 4.67 4.90
CA ILE A 242 -13.08 4.55 4.16
C ILE A 242 -13.59 5.96 3.90
N VAL A 243 -13.55 6.41 2.65
CA VAL A 243 -13.83 7.79 2.29
C VAL A 243 -14.83 7.90 1.13
N PRO A 244 -15.64 8.95 1.07
CA PRO A 244 -16.47 9.18 -0.12
C PRO A 244 -15.60 9.53 -1.33
N GLN A 245 -15.98 9.07 -2.52
CA GLN A 245 -15.23 9.33 -3.77
C GLN A 245 -15.12 10.82 -4.13
N ASN A 246 -16.05 11.65 -3.63
CA ASN A 246 -16.04 13.11 -3.80
C ASN A 246 -15.36 13.84 -2.62
N LEU A 247 -14.54 13.14 -1.81
CA LEU A 247 -13.84 13.73 -0.66
C LEU A 247 -13.10 15.01 -1.02
N TRP A 248 -12.38 15.02 -2.14
CA TRP A 248 -11.58 16.16 -2.57
C TRP A 248 -12.44 17.38 -2.93
N GLU A 249 -13.60 17.16 -3.55
CA GLU A 249 -14.58 18.21 -3.82
C GLU A 249 -15.15 18.79 -2.52
N ILE A 250 -15.48 17.90 -1.57
CA ILE A 250 -15.94 18.29 -0.23
C ILE A 250 -14.90 19.15 0.49
N LEU A 251 -13.63 18.72 0.49
CA LEU A 251 -12.54 19.44 1.14
C LEU A 251 -12.28 20.81 0.50
N THR A 252 -12.42 20.91 -0.82
CA THR A 252 -12.20 22.17 -1.55
C THR A 252 -13.34 23.16 -1.32
N ASN A 253 -14.59 22.68 -1.32
CA ASN A 253 -15.79 23.55 -1.29
C ASN A 253 -16.27 23.87 0.15
N ASN A 254 -15.78 23.16 1.16
CA ASN A 254 -16.20 23.36 2.54
C ASN A 254 -14.98 23.49 3.48
N PRO A 255 -14.58 24.73 3.86
CA PRO A 255 -13.46 24.96 4.78
C PRO A 255 -13.64 24.28 6.16
N HIS A 256 -14.87 23.95 6.56
CA HIS A 256 -15.17 23.28 7.81
C HIS A 256 -15.20 21.73 7.69
N ALA A 257 -15.13 21.20 6.48
CA ALA A 257 -15.19 19.74 6.25
C ALA A 257 -14.07 19.00 6.95
N LEU A 258 -12.85 19.54 6.93
CA LEU A 258 -11.72 18.98 7.70
C LEU A 258 -11.98 18.95 9.19
N THR A 259 -12.51 20.05 9.74
CA THR A 259 -12.83 20.12 11.16
C THR A 259 -13.95 19.13 11.52
N ALA A 260 -14.90 18.92 10.62
CA ALA A 260 -15.94 17.91 10.80
C ALA A 260 -15.33 16.50 10.72
N LEU A 261 -14.48 16.21 9.73
CA LEU A 261 -13.79 14.93 9.58
C LEU A 261 -12.96 14.59 10.83
N PHE A 262 -12.20 15.55 11.38
CA PHE A 262 -11.42 15.36 12.62
C PHE A 262 -12.28 15.19 13.88
N LYS A 263 -13.53 15.61 13.86
CA LYS A 263 -14.48 15.45 14.97
C LYS A 263 -15.37 14.22 14.85
N MET A 264 -15.38 13.56 13.70
CA MET A 264 -16.11 12.31 13.52
C MET A 264 -15.50 11.24 14.42
N LYS A 265 -16.09 11.07 15.58
CA LYS A 265 -16.09 9.80 16.31
C LYS A 265 -17.30 9.06 15.75
N ASN A 266 -17.05 7.88 15.25
CA ASN A 266 -18.17 7.03 14.86
C ASN A 266 -19.00 6.63 16.05
#